data_06c0302fab99d1dc5f65d1f97f7f5d45
#
_entry.id   06c0302fab99d1dc5f65d1f97f7f5d45
#
_cell.length_a   1.000
_cell.length_b   1.000
_cell.length_c   1.000
_cell.angle_alpha   90.00
_cell.angle_beta   90.00
_cell.angle_gamma   90.00
#
_symmetry.space_group_name_H-M   'P 1'
#
loop_
_entity.id
_entity.type
_entity.pdbx_description
1 polymer ?
#
loop_
_entity_poly.entity_id
_entity_poly.type
_entity_poly.pdbx_seq_one_letter_code
_entity_poly.pdbx_strand_id
1 'polypeptide(L)'
;IGKSVPLVDANWKMTGQAQYGDDIRLPGELIGKILRSPHHYAKIKSIDTSIAEAMDGVFAVATGQDSVNKFGVLPVTKDEHAMAQETVRHVGDLVACVCAIDEATAIDAMNSILVEYEVLESIHDMEDGLKDSEHPIHDRGKYHIGESNVQKRVFQQFGDLDSMAAAPYSHEADWETAGLHHGFTEPHAVVAHWDPSGRVTVWSP
;
A
#
# COMPACT_ATOMS: atom_id res chain seq x y z
N ILE A 1 27.41 14.47 21.08
CA ILE A 1 26.37 14.61 22.10
C ILE A 1 26.50 16.02 22.69
N GLY A 2 25.37 16.72 22.94
CA GLY A 2 25.32 18.04 23.57
C GLY A 2 25.66 19.23 22.65
N LYS A 3 25.75 19.05 21.34
CA LYS A 3 25.92 20.13 20.37
C LYS A 3 24.68 20.21 19.45
N SER A 4 24.21 21.45 19.25
CA SER A 4 23.19 21.74 18.22
C SER A 4 23.85 21.65 16.85
N VAL A 5 23.41 20.69 16.03
CA VAL A 5 23.89 20.54 14.65
C VAL A 5 22.77 20.97 13.73
N PRO A 6 23.00 21.91 12.78
CA PRO A 6 21.98 22.26 11.81
C PRO A 6 21.64 21.08 10.89
N LEU A 7 20.37 20.99 10.45
CA LEU A 7 19.95 20.03 9.45
C LEU A 7 20.67 20.29 8.13
N VAL A 8 21.15 19.23 7.48
CA VAL A 8 21.95 19.32 6.25
C VAL A 8 21.18 20.02 5.12
N ASP A 9 19.88 19.79 5.05
CA ASP A 9 18.97 20.29 4.02
C ASP A 9 18.16 21.53 4.45
N ALA A 10 18.40 22.04 5.67
CA ALA A 10 17.62 23.16 6.23
C ALA A 10 17.64 24.41 5.33
N ASN A 11 18.79 24.74 4.73
CA ASN A 11 18.91 25.91 3.88
C ASN A 11 18.02 25.82 2.63
N TRP A 12 18.01 24.66 1.95
CA TRP A 12 17.19 24.46 0.76
C TRP A 12 15.70 24.48 1.07
N LYS A 13 15.31 23.88 2.20
CA LYS A 13 13.92 23.90 2.67
C LYS A 13 13.45 25.31 3.03
N MET A 14 14.28 26.06 3.77
CA MET A 14 13.95 27.41 4.21
C MET A 14 13.93 28.44 3.09
N THR A 15 14.68 28.21 2.01
CA THR A 15 14.75 29.12 0.85
C THR A 15 13.82 28.69 -0.30
N GLY A 16 13.07 27.60 -0.16
CA GLY A 16 12.21 27.08 -1.21
C GLY A 16 12.94 26.44 -2.39
N GLN A 17 14.20 26.05 -2.21
CA GLN A 17 15.02 25.41 -3.25
C GLN A 17 15.02 23.89 -3.17
N ALA A 18 14.45 23.33 -2.11
CA ALA A 18 14.27 21.88 -2.00
C ALA A 18 13.31 21.41 -3.11
N GLN A 19 13.72 20.33 -3.79
CA GLN A 19 12.89 19.68 -4.80
C GLN A 19 12.31 18.38 -4.24
N TYR A 20 11.03 18.20 -4.44
CA TYR A 20 10.27 17.02 -4.03
C TYR A 20 9.79 16.24 -5.26
N GLY A 21 9.26 15.05 -5.08
CA GLY A 21 8.79 14.22 -6.18
C GLY A 21 7.77 14.93 -7.08
N ASP A 22 6.90 15.76 -6.49
CA ASP A 22 5.88 16.51 -7.23
C ASP A 22 6.44 17.72 -8.01
N ASP A 23 7.67 18.13 -7.75
CA ASP A 23 8.35 19.25 -8.47
C ASP A 23 9.08 18.76 -9.73
N ILE A 24 9.31 17.48 -9.88
CA ILE A 24 10.03 16.91 -11.02
C ILE A 24 9.14 16.96 -12.26
N ARG A 25 9.67 17.53 -13.34
CA ARG A 25 8.99 17.60 -14.64
C ARG A 25 9.94 17.15 -15.74
N LEU A 26 9.46 16.26 -16.59
CA LEU A 26 10.21 15.72 -17.72
C LEU A 26 9.52 16.06 -19.03
N PRO A 27 10.29 16.36 -20.11
CA PRO A 27 9.69 16.58 -21.42
C PRO A 27 8.91 15.34 -21.89
N GLY A 28 7.64 15.53 -22.28
CA GLY A 28 6.78 14.47 -22.75
C GLY A 28 6.27 13.54 -21.65
N GLU A 29 6.30 13.99 -20.38
CA GLU A 29 5.72 13.23 -19.29
C GLU A 29 4.22 12.99 -19.49
N LEU A 30 3.76 11.85 -19.00
CA LEU A 30 2.35 11.49 -18.89
C LEU A 30 1.91 11.60 -17.43
N ILE A 31 0.65 11.93 -17.23
CA ILE A 31 0.06 11.97 -15.89
C ILE A 31 -0.59 10.64 -15.58
N GLY A 32 -0.18 10.03 -14.47
CA GLY A 32 -0.75 8.79 -13.96
C GLY A 32 -1.86 9.04 -12.93
N LYS A 33 -3.00 8.36 -13.03
CA LYS A 33 -4.03 8.30 -11.99
C LYS A 33 -4.38 6.85 -11.68
N ILE A 34 -4.71 6.62 -10.42
CA ILE A 34 -4.92 5.26 -9.90
C ILE A 34 -6.36 5.14 -9.40
N LEU A 35 -7.09 4.19 -9.98
CA LEU A 35 -8.39 3.77 -9.48
C LEU A 35 -8.20 2.92 -8.22
N ARG A 36 -8.91 3.29 -7.16
CA ARG A 36 -8.84 2.64 -5.86
C ARG A 36 -10.16 2.00 -5.45
N SER A 37 -10.07 0.90 -4.69
CA SER A 37 -11.24 0.23 -4.17
C SER A 37 -12.00 1.10 -3.16
N PRO A 38 -13.34 1.17 -3.27
CA PRO A 38 -14.19 1.76 -2.24
C PRO A 38 -14.54 0.76 -1.11
N HIS A 39 -14.19 -0.52 -1.27
CA HIS A 39 -14.58 -1.61 -0.37
C HIS A 39 -13.43 -2.01 0.54
N HIS A 40 -13.78 -2.38 1.78
CA HIS A 40 -12.82 -2.92 2.76
C HIS A 40 -12.31 -4.30 2.36
N TYR A 41 -13.20 -5.18 1.87
CA TYR A 41 -12.86 -6.50 1.42
C TYR A 41 -13.85 -6.95 0.34
N ALA A 42 -13.37 -7.27 -0.85
CA ALA A 42 -14.22 -7.70 -1.95
C ALA A 42 -13.44 -8.50 -3.00
N LYS A 43 -14.10 -9.45 -3.65
CA LYS A 43 -13.59 -10.07 -4.88
C LYS A 43 -13.87 -9.15 -6.06
N ILE A 44 -12.90 -9.04 -6.96
CA ILE A 44 -13.06 -8.38 -8.26
C ILE A 44 -13.64 -9.41 -9.22
N LYS A 45 -14.87 -9.18 -9.70
CA LYS A 45 -15.53 -10.04 -10.69
C LYS A 45 -15.10 -9.71 -12.10
N SER A 46 -15.05 -8.43 -12.42
CA SER A 46 -14.61 -7.93 -13.73
C SER A 46 -14.08 -6.50 -13.59
N ILE A 47 -13.19 -6.15 -14.50
CA ILE A 47 -12.73 -4.77 -14.74
C ILE A 47 -12.90 -4.52 -16.24
N ASP A 48 -13.72 -3.52 -16.60
CA ASP A 48 -13.88 -3.08 -17.98
C ASP A 48 -13.16 -1.74 -18.16
N THR A 49 -12.08 -1.77 -18.93
CA THR A 49 -11.22 -0.62 -19.25
C THR A 49 -11.48 -0.05 -20.64
N SER A 50 -12.40 -0.64 -21.40
CA SER A 50 -12.58 -0.38 -22.83
C SER A 50 -12.88 1.09 -23.16
N ILE A 51 -13.68 1.77 -22.32
CA ILE A 51 -13.98 3.18 -22.51
C ILE A 51 -12.74 4.05 -22.24
N ALA A 52 -11.99 3.74 -21.17
CA ALA A 52 -10.77 4.46 -20.84
C ALA A 52 -9.70 4.31 -21.93
N GLU A 53 -9.52 3.10 -22.45
CA GLU A 53 -8.54 2.80 -23.51
C GLU A 53 -8.88 3.49 -24.84
N ALA A 54 -10.16 3.68 -25.13
CA ALA A 54 -10.63 4.34 -26.35
C ALA A 54 -10.62 5.87 -26.28
N MET A 55 -10.32 6.46 -25.12
CA MET A 55 -10.38 7.90 -24.90
C MET A 55 -9.18 8.61 -25.53
N ASP A 56 -9.43 9.66 -26.29
CA ASP A 56 -8.39 10.49 -26.89
C ASP A 56 -7.47 11.08 -25.79
N GLY A 57 -6.14 10.95 -25.97
CA GLY A 57 -5.17 11.44 -25.01
C GLY A 57 -4.80 10.44 -23.91
N VAL A 58 -5.42 9.26 -23.86
CA VAL A 58 -4.99 8.14 -23.02
C VAL A 58 -3.93 7.32 -23.76
N PHE A 59 -2.83 7.03 -23.10
CA PHE A 59 -1.71 6.28 -23.66
C PHE A 59 -1.64 4.85 -23.14
N ALA A 60 -2.05 4.63 -21.90
CA ALA A 60 -2.05 3.29 -21.32
C ALA A 60 -3.08 3.19 -20.19
N VAL A 61 -3.69 2.03 -20.09
CA VAL A 61 -4.46 1.58 -18.95
C VAL A 61 -3.86 0.25 -18.50
N ALA A 62 -3.65 0.07 -17.21
CA ALA A 62 -3.15 -1.18 -16.66
C ALA A 62 -3.96 -1.59 -15.44
N THR A 63 -4.06 -2.90 -15.24
CA THR A 63 -4.76 -3.55 -14.13
C THR A 63 -3.84 -4.50 -13.38
N GLY A 64 -4.31 -5.14 -12.32
CA GLY A 64 -3.56 -6.18 -11.62
C GLY A 64 -3.15 -7.35 -12.52
N GLN A 65 -3.82 -7.59 -13.65
CA GLN A 65 -3.47 -8.66 -14.58
C GLN A 65 -2.19 -8.38 -15.37
N ASP A 66 -1.80 -7.11 -15.49
CA ASP A 66 -0.59 -6.68 -16.20
C ASP A 66 0.67 -6.79 -15.33
N SER A 67 0.52 -6.93 -14.01
CA SER A 67 1.62 -7.04 -13.05
C SER A 67 1.50 -8.30 -12.20
N VAL A 68 2.13 -9.37 -12.65
CA VAL A 68 2.06 -10.69 -12.01
C VAL A 68 3.05 -10.88 -10.86
N ASN A 69 4.02 -10.00 -10.70
CA ASN A 69 5.03 -10.12 -9.66
C ASN A 69 4.48 -9.74 -8.29
N LYS A 70 4.77 -10.60 -7.31
CA LYS A 70 4.45 -10.33 -5.91
C LYS A 70 5.64 -9.70 -5.19
N PHE A 71 5.34 -8.78 -4.30
CA PHE A 71 6.31 -8.15 -3.41
C PHE A 71 5.84 -8.21 -1.94
N GLY A 72 6.60 -7.65 -1.04
CA GLY A 72 6.31 -7.55 0.38
C GLY A 72 7.56 -7.20 1.14
N VAL A 73 7.42 -6.42 2.22
CA VAL A 73 8.53 -5.91 3.03
C VAL A 73 9.21 -7.05 3.80
N LEU A 74 8.44 -7.99 4.32
CA LEU A 74 8.97 -9.14 5.06
C LEU A 74 9.00 -10.39 4.18
N PRO A 75 9.96 -11.30 4.38
CA PRO A 75 10.03 -12.55 3.61
C PRO A 75 8.77 -13.41 3.68
N VAL A 76 8.00 -13.30 4.79
CA VAL A 76 6.77 -14.06 5.05
C VAL A 76 5.52 -13.37 4.50
N THR A 77 5.62 -12.14 4.00
CA THR A 77 4.50 -11.33 3.49
C THR A 77 4.69 -10.94 2.03
N LYS A 78 5.35 -11.78 1.23
CA LYS A 78 5.51 -11.57 -0.22
C LYS A 78 4.27 -12.08 -0.97
N ASP A 79 3.12 -11.52 -0.65
CA ASP A 79 1.82 -11.89 -1.20
C ASP A 79 1.05 -10.69 -1.79
N GLU A 80 1.69 -9.51 -1.82
CA GLU A 80 1.13 -8.30 -2.37
C GLU A 80 1.42 -8.17 -3.87
N HIS A 81 0.43 -7.71 -4.62
CA HIS A 81 0.57 -7.32 -6.03
C HIS A 81 0.64 -5.80 -6.15
N ALA A 82 1.24 -5.28 -7.21
CA ALA A 82 1.28 -3.84 -7.47
C ALA A 82 -0.13 -3.23 -7.59
N MET A 83 -1.07 -4.01 -8.11
CA MET A 83 -2.51 -3.73 -8.14
C MET A 83 -3.27 -5.03 -7.87
N ALA A 84 -4.43 -4.94 -7.23
CA ALA A 84 -5.25 -6.08 -6.89
C ALA A 84 -5.65 -6.87 -8.14
N GLN A 85 -5.44 -8.19 -8.12
CA GLN A 85 -5.80 -9.08 -9.24
C GLN A 85 -7.19 -9.66 -9.07
N GLU A 86 -7.46 -10.30 -7.94
CA GLU A 86 -8.69 -11.03 -7.68
C GLU A 86 -9.45 -10.48 -6.49
N THR A 87 -8.75 -9.86 -5.54
CA THR A 87 -9.33 -9.44 -4.27
C THR A 87 -8.71 -8.13 -3.80
N VAL A 88 -9.56 -7.18 -3.44
CA VAL A 88 -9.17 -5.97 -2.72
C VAL A 88 -9.31 -6.21 -1.22
N ARG A 89 -8.35 -5.71 -0.42
CA ARG A 89 -8.19 -6.05 1.00
C ARG A 89 -8.34 -4.88 1.95
N HIS A 90 -8.45 -3.67 1.42
CA HIS A 90 -8.74 -2.47 2.20
C HIS A 90 -9.33 -1.37 1.31
N VAL A 91 -9.98 -0.40 1.93
CA VAL A 91 -10.40 0.82 1.22
C VAL A 91 -9.15 1.55 0.72
N GLY A 92 -9.14 1.87 -0.57
CA GLY A 92 -7.99 2.50 -1.21
C GLY A 92 -6.99 1.53 -1.84
N ASP A 93 -7.24 0.22 -1.80
CA ASP A 93 -6.43 -0.78 -2.52
C ASP A 93 -6.40 -0.46 -4.02
N LEU A 94 -5.23 -0.64 -4.65
CA LEU A 94 -5.01 -0.25 -6.04
C LEU A 94 -5.66 -1.26 -6.98
N VAL A 95 -6.48 -0.81 -7.92
CA VAL A 95 -7.25 -1.70 -8.83
C VAL A 95 -6.80 -1.55 -10.28
N ALA A 96 -6.67 -0.31 -10.75
CA ALA A 96 -6.21 0.00 -12.09
C ALA A 96 -5.45 1.33 -12.10
N CYS A 97 -4.66 1.56 -13.13
CA CYS A 97 -4.04 2.86 -13.36
C CYS A 97 -4.21 3.29 -14.82
N VAL A 98 -4.28 4.60 -15.01
CA VAL A 98 -4.36 5.25 -16.33
C VAL A 98 -3.18 6.20 -16.47
N CYS A 99 -2.59 6.26 -17.67
CA CYS A 99 -1.62 7.28 -18.05
C CYS A 99 -2.16 8.07 -19.24
N ALA A 100 -2.25 9.39 -19.10
CA ALA A 100 -2.77 10.29 -20.13
C ALA A 100 -1.91 11.55 -20.29
N ILE A 101 -2.22 12.33 -21.33
CA ILE A 101 -1.47 13.56 -21.68
C ILE A 101 -1.55 14.65 -20.62
N ASP A 102 -2.64 14.68 -19.84
CA ASP A 102 -2.89 15.66 -18.78
C ASP A 102 -3.74 15.07 -17.67
N GLU A 103 -3.85 15.82 -16.58
CA GLU A 103 -4.54 15.39 -15.38
C GLU A 103 -6.05 15.22 -15.57
N ALA A 104 -6.69 16.12 -16.33
CA ALA A 104 -8.13 16.08 -16.57
C ALA A 104 -8.49 14.79 -17.36
N THR A 105 -7.78 14.54 -18.45
CA THR A 105 -7.95 13.33 -19.27
C THR A 105 -7.70 12.06 -18.44
N ALA A 106 -6.66 12.05 -17.58
CA ALA A 106 -6.37 10.90 -16.71
C ALA A 106 -7.48 10.64 -15.70
N ILE A 107 -8.06 11.68 -15.11
CA ILE A 107 -9.18 11.57 -14.16
C ILE A 107 -10.43 11.07 -14.86
N ASP A 108 -10.78 11.63 -16.02
CA ASP A 108 -11.97 11.24 -16.77
C ASP A 108 -11.88 9.79 -17.24
N ALA A 109 -10.72 9.38 -17.73
CA ALA A 109 -10.47 8.00 -18.12
C ALA A 109 -10.52 7.04 -16.92
N MET A 110 -9.89 7.40 -15.79
CA MET A 110 -9.96 6.61 -14.57
C MET A 110 -11.41 6.41 -14.10
N ASN A 111 -12.21 7.46 -14.14
CA ASN A 111 -13.63 7.41 -13.73
C ASN A 111 -14.52 6.63 -14.71
N SER A 112 -14.07 6.38 -15.94
CA SER A 112 -14.80 5.57 -16.92
C SER A 112 -14.57 4.07 -16.78
N ILE A 113 -13.59 3.65 -15.96
CA ILE A 113 -13.33 2.24 -15.69
C ILE A 113 -14.44 1.68 -14.80
N LEU A 114 -15.08 0.60 -15.28
CA LEU A 114 -16.13 -0.08 -14.53
C LEU A 114 -15.58 -1.31 -13.83
N VAL A 115 -15.81 -1.41 -12.53
CA VAL A 115 -15.39 -2.56 -11.73
C VAL A 115 -16.60 -3.18 -11.03
N GLU A 116 -16.78 -4.47 -11.24
CA GLU A 116 -17.82 -5.25 -10.55
C GLU A 116 -17.18 -5.98 -9.36
N TYR A 117 -17.75 -5.75 -8.18
CA TYR A 117 -17.28 -6.33 -6.93
C TYR A 117 -18.30 -7.28 -6.32
N GLU A 118 -17.80 -8.35 -5.70
CA GLU A 118 -18.54 -9.16 -4.73
C GLU A 118 -18.00 -8.82 -3.35
N VAL A 119 -18.76 -8.04 -2.59
CA VAL A 119 -18.36 -7.60 -1.26
C VAL A 119 -18.35 -8.78 -0.29
N LEU A 120 -17.27 -8.91 0.46
CA LEU A 120 -17.08 -9.94 1.48
C LEU A 120 -17.15 -9.33 2.88
N GLU A 121 -17.29 -10.18 3.88
CA GLU A 121 -17.22 -9.78 5.28
C GLU A 121 -15.82 -9.30 5.63
N SER A 122 -15.72 -8.07 6.12
CA SER A 122 -14.45 -7.43 6.49
C SER A 122 -14.18 -7.56 7.98
N ILE A 123 -12.90 -7.67 8.34
CA ILE A 123 -12.43 -7.78 9.71
C ILE A 123 -11.82 -6.44 10.10
N HIS A 124 -12.33 -5.83 11.18
CA HIS A 124 -11.88 -4.52 11.66
C HIS A 124 -11.21 -4.57 13.03
N ASP A 125 -11.37 -5.68 13.74
CA ASP A 125 -10.83 -5.90 15.07
C ASP A 125 -9.79 -7.02 15.07
N MET A 126 -8.73 -6.86 15.89
CA MET A 126 -7.66 -7.86 15.99
C MET A 126 -8.15 -9.17 16.61
N GLU A 127 -9.09 -9.11 17.57
CA GLU A 127 -9.65 -10.30 18.20
C GLU A 127 -10.52 -11.09 17.23
N ASP A 128 -11.27 -10.40 16.37
CA ASP A 128 -11.99 -11.04 15.27
C ASP A 128 -11.04 -11.66 14.24
N GLY A 129 -9.87 -11.05 14.05
CA GLY A 129 -8.82 -11.60 13.19
C GLY A 129 -8.20 -12.91 13.69
N LEU A 130 -8.37 -13.25 14.97
CA LEU A 130 -7.94 -14.55 15.53
C LEU A 130 -8.92 -15.68 15.25
N LYS A 131 -10.15 -15.36 14.85
CA LYS A 131 -11.18 -16.35 14.53
C LYS A 131 -10.95 -16.92 13.14
N ASP A 132 -11.36 -18.17 12.95
CA ASP A 132 -11.38 -18.77 11.61
C ASP A 132 -12.36 -18.03 10.70
N SER A 133 -11.95 -17.82 9.46
CA SER A 133 -12.74 -17.17 8.43
C SER A 133 -12.81 -18.02 7.18
N GLU A 134 -13.99 -18.11 6.56
CA GLU A 134 -14.15 -18.75 5.25
C GLU A 134 -13.35 -18.04 4.15
N HIS A 135 -13.10 -16.74 4.35
CA HIS A 135 -12.36 -15.89 3.44
C HIS A 135 -11.20 -15.20 4.17
N PRO A 136 -10.05 -15.89 4.34
CA PRO A 136 -8.86 -15.26 4.93
C PRO A 136 -8.40 -14.08 4.07
N ILE A 137 -8.05 -12.96 4.73
CA ILE A 137 -7.62 -11.73 4.05
C ILE A 137 -6.41 -11.99 3.15
N HIS A 138 -5.48 -12.84 3.60
CA HIS A 138 -4.31 -13.24 2.84
C HIS A 138 -4.18 -14.76 2.77
N ASP A 139 -4.07 -15.29 1.56
CA ASP A 139 -3.65 -16.68 1.36
C ASP A 139 -2.11 -16.74 1.37
N ARG A 140 -1.57 -17.22 2.47
CA ARG A 140 -0.12 -17.33 2.67
C ARG A 140 0.45 -18.71 2.39
N GLY A 141 -0.38 -19.64 1.97
CA GLY A 141 0.04 -21.00 1.63
C GLY A 141 0.91 -21.62 2.74
N LYS A 142 2.18 -21.92 2.44
CA LYS A 142 3.12 -22.54 3.38
C LYS A 142 3.54 -21.67 4.59
N TYR A 143 3.23 -20.38 4.57
CA TYR A 143 3.50 -19.46 5.68
C TYR A 143 2.29 -19.23 6.58
N HIS A 144 1.20 -19.95 6.31
CA HIS A 144 0.02 -19.95 7.17
C HIS A 144 0.36 -20.47 8.58
N ILE A 145 -0.15 -19.80 9.60
CA ILE A 145 0.14 -20.12 11.01
C ILE A 145 -1.18 -20.40 11.73
N GLY A 146 -1.71 -21.59 11.55
CA GLY A 146 -2.83 -22.15 12.32
C GLY A 146 -4.17 -21.45 12.15
N GLU A 147 -4.29 -20.18 12.51
CA GLU A 147 -5.49 -19.35 12.33
C GLU A 147 -5.40 -18.53 11.04
N SER A 148 -6.51 -18.34 10.34
CA SER A 148 -6.54 -17.86 8.96
C SER A 148 -6.00 -16.43 8.77
N ASN A 149 -6.12 -15.55 9.76
CA ASN A 149 -5.68 -14.14 9.68
C ASN A 149 -4.48 -13.81 10.55
N VAL A 150 -3.83 -14.79 11.19
CA VAL A 150 -2.61 -14.57 11.98
C VAL A 150 -1.42 -14.38 11.05
N GLN A 151 -0.86 -13.18 11.04
CA GLN A 151 0.30 -12.87 10.21
C GLN A 151 1.57 -13.56 10.68
N LYS A 152 1.84 -13.50 11.98
CA LYS A 152 3.05 -14.02 12.58
C LYS A 152 2.85 -14.24 14.08
N ARG A 153 3.41 -15.32 14.58
CA ARG A 153 3.53 -15.57 16.00
C ARG A 153 5.01 -15.50 16.39
N VAL A 154 5.34 -14.68 17.39
CA VAL A 154 6.69 -14.56 17.93
C VAL A 154 6.63 -14.97 19.40
N PHE A 155 7.48 -15.91 19.76
CA PHE A 155 7.66 -16.31 21.16
C PHE A 155 9.08 -15.93 21.58
N GLN A 156 9.18 -15.18 22.67
CA GLN A 156 10.44 -14.81 23.32
C GLN A 156 10.29 -14.99 24.82
N GLN A 157 11.27 -15.61 25.43
CA GLN A 157 11.29 -15.81 26.88
C GLN A 157 12.64 -15.37 27.44
N PHE A 158 12.59 -14.53 28.45
CA PHE A 158 13.76 -14.07 29.21
C PHE A 158 13.51 -14.27 30.69
N GLY A 159 14.54 -14.82 31.40
CA GLY A 159 14.44 -15.06 32.84
C GLY A 159 13.62 -16.30 33.20
N ASP A 160 13.23 -16.38 34.45
CA ASP A 160 12.48 -17.48 35.03
C ASP A 160 11.08 -17.01 35.45
N LEU A 161 10.05 -17.50 34.72
CA LEU A 161 8.65 -17.14 34.96
C LEU A 161 8.10 -17.70 36.31
N ASP A 162 8.63 -18.85 36.74
CA ASP A 162 8.19 -19.46 38.03
C ASP A 162 8.62 -18.61 39.20
N SER A 163 9.82 -18.02 39.18
CA SER A 163 10.29 -17.08 40.19
C SER A 163 9.49 -15.77 40.15
N MET A 164 8.99 -15.34 39.00
CA MET A 164 8.12 -14.16 38.87
C MET A 164 6.75 -14.40 39.54
N ALA A 165 6.18 -15.60 39.41
CA ALA A 165 4.90 -15.95 40.02
C ALA A 165 4.98 -15.93 41.58
N ALA A 166 6.17 -16.14 42.15
CA ALA A 166 6.44 -16.07 43.59
C ALA A 166 6.79 -14.67 44.11
N ALA A 167 6.78 -13.63 43.27
CA ALA A 167 7.12 -12.27 43.64
C ALA A 167 6.09 -11.71 44.65
N PRO A 168 6.57 -10.95 45.67
CA PRO A 168 5.68 -10.42 46.72
C PRO A 168 4.70 -9.35 46.23
N TYR A 169 4.95 -8.79 45.06
CA TYR A 169 4.08 -7.82 44.41
C TYR A 169 3.94 -8.20 42.92
N SER A 170 2.71 -8.29 42.45
CA SER A 170 2.38 -8.47 41.04
C SER A 170 1.33 -7.46 40.61
N HIS A 171 1.40 -7.04 39.35
CA HIS A 171 0.41 -6.21 38.70
C HIS A 171 0.18 -6.72 37.27
N GLU A 172 -1.08 -6.83 36.90
CA GLU A 172 -1.50 -7.21 35.56
C GLU A 172 -2.36 -6.08 34.97
N ALA A 173 -2.13 -5.74 33.74
CA ALA A 173 -2.91 -4.73 33.03
C ALA A 173 -2.91 -5.00 31.52
N ASP A 174 -4.06 -4.71 30.91
CA ASP A 174 -4.20 -4.69 29.46
C ASP A 174 -3.96 -3.27 28.94
N TRP A 175 -3.27 -3.19 27.82
CA TRP A 175 -2.93 -1.92 27.19
C TRP A 175 -3.34 -1.92 25.73
N GLU A 176 -4.10 -0.92 25.33
CA GLU A 176 -4.51 -0.70 23.95
C GLU A 176 -3.98 0.64 23.45
N THR A 177 -3.48 0.65 22.21
CA THR A 177 -3.07 1.86 21.50
C THR A 177 -3.83 2.00 20.20
N ALA A 178 -4.32 3.19 19.92
CA ALA A 178 -4.91 3.47 18.62
C ALA A 178 -3.88 3.33 17.49
N GLY A 179 -4.33 2.94 16.31
CA GLY A 179 -3.53 3.00 15.09
C GLY A 179 -3.10 4.43 14.80
N LEU A 180 -1.83 4.63 14.45
CA LEU A 180 -1.27 5.93 14.14
C LEU A 180 -0.83 6.00 12.69
N HIS A 181 -1.17 7.10 12.03
CA HIS A 181 -0.62 7.48 10.74
C HIS A 181 0.55 8.44 10.94
N HIS A 182 1.65 8.28 10.20
CA HIS A 182 2.87 9.10 10.35
C HIS A 182 2.62 10.58 10.07
N GLY A 183 1.66 10.92 9.21
CA GLY A 183 1.28 12.31 8.93
C GLY A 183 2.40 13.13 8.29
N PHE A 184 3.24 12.51 7.44
CA PHE A 184 4.27 13.23 6.71
C PHE A 184 3.65 14.30 5.80
N THR A 185 4.37 15.43 5.65
CA THR A 185 3.85 16.61 4.95
C THR A 185 4.08 16.59 3.45
N GLU A 186 5.04 15.81 2.96
CA GLU A 186 5.30 15.65 1.53
C GLU A 186 4.20 14.81 0.87
N PRO A 187 3.52 15.31 -0.19
CA PRO A 187 2.54 14.52 -0.94
C PRO A 187 3.21 13.31 -1.61
N HIS A 188 2.48 12.21 -1.69
CA HIS A 188 2.92 11.05 -2.46
C HIS A 188 2.89 11.37 -3.95
N ALA A 189 4.07 11.53 -4.55
CA ALA A 189 4.25 11.70 -5.99
C ALA A 189 5.46 10.88 -6.44
N VAL A 190 5.34 10.21 -7.57
CA VAL A 190 6.42 9.40 -8.16
C VAL A 190 6.55 9.77 -9.62
N VAL A 191 7.77 10.07 -10.06
CA VAL A 191 8.11 10.20 -11.48
C VAL A 191 9.01 9.04 -11.84
N ALA A 192 8.69 8.33 -12.92
CA ALA A 192 9.48 7.24 -13.45
C ALA A 192 9.83 7.51 -14.92
N HIS A 193 11.10 7.40 -15.24
CA HIS A 193 11.61 7.57 -16.61
C HIS A 193 12.36 6.33 -17.04
N TRP A 194 11.92 5.77 -18.17
CA TRP A 194 12.58 4.65 -18.83
C TRP A 194 13.31 5.15 -20.06
N ASP A 195 14.63 5.11 -20.05
CA ASP A 195 15.43 5.56 -21.19
C ASP A 195 15.56 4.48 -22.29
N PRO A 196 15.96 4.86 -23.52
CA PRO A 196 16.13 3.90 -24.62
C PRO A 196 17.18 2.81 -24.37
N SER A 197 18.07 2.97 -23.38
CA SER A 197 19.06 1.94 -23.01
C SER A 197 18.46 0.86 -22.09
N GLY A 198 17.20 1.03 -21.66
CA GLY A 198 16.53 0.12 -20.73
C GLY A 198 16.75 0.46 -19.27
N ARG A 199 17.37 1.60 -18.93
CA ARG A 199 17.52 2.05 -17.55
C ARG A 199 16.27 2.78 -17.10
N VAL A 200 15.83 2.44 -15.89
CA VAL A 200 14.73 3.12 -15.19
C VAL A 200 15.30 4.05 -14.14
N THR A 201 14.89 5.31 -14.18
CA THR A 201 15.15 6.29 -13.10
C THR A 201 13.83 6.61 -12.43
N VAL A 202 13.80 6.53 -11.10
CA VAL A 202 12.60 6.82 -10.30
C VAL A 202 12.93 7.90 -9.29
N TRP A 203 12.10 8.94 -9.24
CA TRP A 203 12.08 9.94 -8.20
C TRP A 203 10.88 9.66 -7.30
N SER A 204 11.13 9.43 -6.03
CA SER A 204 10.12 9.06 -5.03
C SER A 204 10.47 9.70 -3.69
N PRO A 205 9.48 10.06 -2.86
CA PRO A 205 9.70 10.55 -1.50
C PRO A 205 10.46 9.55 -0.64
#